data_f46e513c099000edcbd6a84498ed75b3
#
_entry.id   f46e513c099000edcbd6a84498ed75b3
#
_cell.length_a   1.000
_cell.length_b   1.000
_cell.length_c   1.000
_cell.angle_alpha   90.00
_cell.angle_beta   90.00
_cell.angle_gamma   90.00
#
_symmetry.space_group_name_H-M   'P 1'
#
loop_
_entity.id
_entity.type
_entity.pdbx_description
1 polymer ?
#
loop_
_entity_poly.entity_id
_entity_poly.type
_entity_poly.pdbx_seq_one_letter_code
_entity_poly.pdbx_strand_id
1 'polypeptide(L)'
;MLKVAINGFGRIGRNVLRAVYESGKSQQIKVVAVNELAQPDAMAHLLQYDTSHGRFGKKISNDQEHIYVHHGLGAEDKGEFDTIRILHLADIELLPWRDLEVDIVLDCTGVYGCRADGLAHIAAGAKKVLFSHPGANDLDNTIIYGVNHDTIEADHRIISNGSCTTNCIVPIIKVLDEAFGIESGTITTIHSSMNDQQVIDAYHSDLRRTRAASQSIIPVDTKLHKGIERIFPKFSNKFEAISVRVPTVNVTAMDLSVTINTNVKVNDVNQTIVNASQCTLHNIVDYTEAPLVSIDFNHDPHSAIVDGSQTRVSNGHLVKMLVWCDNEWGFANRMLDTVLAMQASEGKK
;
A
#
# COMPACT_ATOMS: atom_id res chain seq x y z
N MET A 1 18.89 14.54 1.04
CA MET A 1 17.80 13.92 0.27
C MET A 1 18.01 12.42 0.29
N LEU A 2 17.00 11.65 0.67
CA LEU A 2 17.07 10.20 0.81
C LEU A 2 17.11 9.54 -0.57
N LYS A 3 18.11 8.71 -0.84
CA LYS A 3 18.25 7.98 -2.11
C LYS A 3 17.50 6.64 -2.03
N VAL A 4 16.50 6.47 -2.88
CA VAL A 4 15.66 5.29 -2.92
C VAL A 4 15.80 4.59 -4.27
N ALA A 5 15.82 3.26 -4.26
CA ALA A 5 15.69 2.44 -5.45
C ALA A 5 14.41 1.62 -5.40
N ILE A 6 13.78 1.37 -6.55
CA ILE A 6 12.57 0.55 -6.67
C ILE A 6 12.95 -0.74 -7.40
N ASN A 7 12.82 -1.88 -6.73
CA ASN A 7 12.97 -3.20 -7.33
C ASN A 7 11.57 -3.75 -7.67
N GLY A 8 11.29 -3.96 -8.96
CA GLY A 8 9.95 -4.25 -9.48
C GLY A 8 9.16 -2.99 -9.83
N PHE A 9 8.99 -2.72 -11.11
CA PHE A 9 8.31 -1.53 -11.62
C PHE A 9 6.92 -1.84 -12.18
N GLY A 10 6.23 -2.77 -11.49
CA GLY A 10 4.83 -3.12 -11.69
C GLY A 10 3.85 -2.03 -11.24
N ARG A 11 2.62 -2.40 -10.90
CA ARG A 11 1.57 -1.45 -10.43
C ARG A 11 2.06 -0.61 -9.25
N ILE A 12 2.54 -1.27 -8.19
CA ILE A 12 2.96 -0.57 -6.96
C ILE A 12 4.22 0.27 -7.19
N GLY A 13 5.25 -0.27 -7.84
CA GLY A 13 6.49 0.48 -8.08
C GLY A 13 6.25 1.76 -8.89
N ARG A 14 5.40 1.71 -9.95
CA ARG A 14 5.03 2.91 -10.71
C ARG A 14 4.22 3.91 -9.90
N ASN A 15 3.26 3.44 -9.09
CA ASN A 15 2.45 4.31 -8.24
C ASN A 15 3.29 4.95 -7.12
N VAL A 16 4.26 4.24 -6.56
CA VAL A 16 5.24 4.81 -5.63
C VAL A 16 6.03 5.94 -6.29
N LEU A 17 6.55 5.73 -7.51
CA LEU A 17 7.27 6.79 -8.22
C LEU A 17 6.38 8.00 -8.51
N ARG A 18 5.16 7.81 -8.99
CA ARG A 18 4.18 8.90 -9.17
C ARG A 18 3.92 9.64 -7.86
N ALA A 19 3.68 8.90 -6.78
CA ALA A 19 3.38 9.47 -5.48
C ALA A 19 4.52 10.34 -4.93
N VAL A 20 5.80 10.04 -5.23
CA VAL A 20 6.93 10.91 -4.85
C VAL A 20 6.72 12.33 -5.38
N TYR A 21 6.26 12.48 -6.61
CA TYR A 21 6.04 13.80 -7.23
C TYR A 21 4.70 14.41 -6.86
N GLU A 22 3.62 13.64 -6.89
CA GLU A 22 2.27 14.13 -6.69
C GLU A 22 1.96 14.48 -5.23
N SER A 23 2.60 13.79 -4.27
CA SER A 23 2.47 14.13 -2.84
C SER A 23 3.48 15.19 -2.35
N GLY A 24 4.29 15.77 -3.24
CA GLY A 24 5.30 16.77 -2.89
C GLY A 24 6.54 16.23 -2.14
N LYS A 25 6.69 14.90 -2.05
CA LYS A 25 7.80 14.26 -1.34
C LYS A 25 9.13 14.24 -2.14
N SER A 26 9.13 14.70 -3.39
CA SER A 26 10.33 14.81 -4.24
C SER A 26 11.41 15.75 -3.66
N GLN A 27 11.06 16.60 -2.70
CA GLN A 27 12.04 17.41 -1.95
C GLN A 27 12.79 16.62 -0.88
N GLN A 28 12.27 15.48 -0.46
CA GLN A 28 12.82 14.64 0.61
C GLN A 28 13.37 13.31 0.07
N ILE A 29 12.72 12.73 -0.94
CA ILE A 29 13.00 11.43 -1.53
C ILE A 29 13.44 11.61 -2.98
N LYS A 30 14.58 11.03 -3.33
CA LYS A 30 15.08 10.91 -4.71
C LYS A 30 15.10 9.45 -5.13
N VAL A 31 14.31 9.09 -6.13
CA VAL A 31 14.42 7.78 -6.76
C VAL A 31 15.63 7.81 -7.71
N VAL A 32 16.65 7.01 -7.43
CA VAL A 32 17.89 6.98 -8.18
C VAL A 32 17.95 5.86 -9.22
N ALA A 33 17.20 4.78 -8.99
CA ALA A 33 17.12 3.66 -9.92
C ALA A 33 15.77 2.92 -9.82
N VAL A 34 15.40 2.30 -10.92
CA VAL A 34 14.34 1.28 -11.01
C VAL A 34 14.93 0.01 -11.62
N ASN A 35 14.61 -1.16 -11.06
CA ASN A 35 14.97 -2.45 -11.63
C ASN A 35 13.70 -3.13 -12.13
N GLU A 36 13.68 -3.47 -13.42
CA GLU A 36 12.55 -4.15 -14.08
C GLU A 36 13.06 -4.88 -15.33
N LEU A 37 12.49 -6.05 -15.62
CA LEU A 37 12.91 -6.86 -16.79
C LEU A 37 12.23 -6.43 -18.09
N ALA A 38 11.25 -5.51 -18.02
CA ALA A 38 10.55 -4.97 -19.18
C ALA A 38 11.45 -3.97 -19.96
N GLN A 39 11.10 -3.73 -21.23
CA GLN A 39 11.80 -2.76 -22.06
C GLN A 39 11.57 -1.32 -21.58
N PRO A 40 12.59 -0.42 -21.68
CA PRO A 40 12.50 0.96 -21.23
C PRO A 40 11.31 1.75 -21.77
N ASP A 41 11.01 1.59 -23.05
CA ASP A 41 9.87 2.27 -23.70
C ASP A 41 8.54 1.85 -23.06
N ALA A 42 8.37 0.57 -22.73
CA ALA A 42 7.16 0.07 -22.07
C ALA A 42 7.06 0.59 -20.62
N MET A 43 8.19 0.68 -19.91
CA MET A 43 8.25 1.22 -18.56
C MET A 43 7.85 2.70 -18.55
N ALA A 44 8.43 3.52 -19.44
CA ALA A 44 8.14 4.93 -19.57
C ALA A 44 6.69 5.18 -20.02
N HIS A 45 6.18 4.39 -20.98
CA HIS A 45 4.81 4.48 -21.44
C HIS A 45 3.81 4.19 -20.33
N LEU A 46 3.98 3.09 -19.57
CA LEU A 46 3.08 2.72 -18.48
C LEU A 46 3.24 3.63 -17.24
N LEU A 47 4.37 4.31 -17.08
CA LEU A 47 4.52 5.36 -16.09
C LEU A 47 3.73 6.61 -16.50
N GLN A 48 3.77 7.00 -17.79
CA GLN A 48 3.06 8.17 -18.30
C GLN A 48 1.55 7.98 -18.35
N TYR A 49 1.09 6.76 -18.74
CA TYR A 49 -0.33 6.46 -18.97
C TYR A 49 -0.75 5.26 -18.13
N ASP A 50 -1.82 5.42 -17.38
CA ASP A 50 -2.35 4.39 -16.51
C ASP A 50 -3.87 4.37 -16.59
N THR A 51 -4.46 3.17 -16.71
CA THR A 51 -5.91 3.02 -16.85
C THR A 51 -6.66 3.44 -15.59
N SER A 52 -6.09 3.14 -14.41
CA SER A 52 -6.71 3.45 -13.11
C SER A 52 -6.44 4.88 -12.68
N HIS A 53 -5.17 5.35 -12.81
CA HIS A 53 -4.73 6.64 -12.28
C HIS A 53 -4.59 7.73 -13.35
N GLY A 54 -4.92 7.43 -14.60
CA GLY A 54 -4.88 8.39 -15.70
C GLY A 54 -3.46 8.79 -16.12
N ARG A 55 -3.37 9.91 -16.80
CA ARG A 55 -2.08 10.44 -17.26
C ARG A 55 -1.30 11.06 -16.12
N PHE A 56 -0.03 10.66 -15.97
CA PHE A 56 0.86 11.26 -14.98
C PHE A 56 1.05 12.75 -15.23
N GLY A 57 0.98 13.55 -14.18
CA GLY A 57 1.10 15.01 -14.22
C GLY A 57 2.49 15.55 -14.59
N LYS A 58 3.47 14.67 -14.79
CA LYS A 58 4.81 14.97 -15.29
C LYS A 58 5.00 14.44 -16.69
N LYS A 59 5.83 15.08 -17.52
CA LYS A 59 6.24 14.53 -18.82
C LYS A 59 7.35 13.52 -18.57
N ILE A 60 7.23 12.35 -19.18
CA ILE A 60 8.21 11.27 -19.12
C ILE A 60 8.89 11.13 -20.48
N SER A 61 10.21 10.96 -20.46
CA SER A 61 11.00 10.49 -21.59
C SER A 61 12.01 9.46 -21.10
N ASN A 62 12.61 8.70 -22.00
CA ASN A 62 13.59 7.69 -21.68
C ASN A 62 14.62 7.51 -22.80
N ASP A 63 15.72 6.91 -22.44
CA ASP A 63 16.64 6.22 -23.34
C ASP A 63 16.79 4.76 -22.90
N GLN A 64 17.83 4.05 -23.35
CA GLN A 64 18.04 2.63 -23.02
C GLN A 64 18.45 2.40 -21.55
N GLU A 65 18.97 3.43 -20.88
CA GLU A 65 19.54 3.30 -19.53
C GLU A 65 18.82 4.15 -18.48
N HIS A 66 17.97 5.10 -18.89
CA HIS A 66 17.37 6.05 -17.97
C HIS A 66 15.90 6.37 -18.29
N ILE A 67 15.13 6.65 -17.25
CA ILE A 67 13.87 7.38 -17.30
C ILE A 67 14.12 8.81 -16.83
N TYR A 68 13.56 9.78 -17.56
CA TYR A 68 13.64 11.19 -17.25
C TYR A 68 12.26 11.71 -16.85
N VAL A 69 12.17 12.27 -15.64
CA VAL A 69 10.93 12.90 -15.13
C VAL A 69 11.11 14.41 -15.21
N HIS A 70 10.43 15.06 -16.15
CA HIS A 70 10.57 16.49 -16.39
C HIS A 70 9.82 17.31 -15.34
N HIS A 71 10.45 18.39 -14.86
CA HIS A 71 9.86 19.26 -13.83
C HIS A 71 8.79 20.19 -14.42
N GLY A 72 8.93 20.65 -15.66
CA GLY A 72 7.98 21.50 -16.38
C GLY A 72 7.10 20.74 -17.37
N LEU A 73 6.02 21.39 -17.83
CA LEU A 73 5.14 20.93 -18.90
C LEU A 73 5.02 21.99 -19.99
N GLY A 74 5.06 21.57 -21.26
CA GLY A 74 4.86 22.48 -22.40
C GLY A 74 5.86 23.64 -22.42
N ALA A 75 5.36 24.88 -22.48
CA ALA A 75 6.18 26.11 -22.52
C ALA A 75 6.94 26.40 -21.21
N GLU A 76 6.56 25.78 -20.10
CA GLU A 76 7.22 25.92 -18.81
C GLU A 76 8.36 24.91 -18.61
N ASP A 77 8.57 24.00 -19.56
CA ASP A 77 9.66 23.03 -19.54
C ASP A 77 10.99 23.73 -19.82
N LYS A 78 11.74 24.00 -18.76
CA LYS A 78 13.10 24.59 -18.83
C LYS A 78 14.18 23.57 -19.18
N GLY A 79 13.79 22.34 -19.51
CA GLY A 79 14.71 21.24 -19.77
C GLY A 79 15.29 20.60 -18.48
N GLU A 80 14.76 20.96 -17.32
CA GLU A 80 15.16 20.35 -16.05
C GLU A 80 14.39 19.06 -15.83
N PHE A 81 15.10 18.00 -15.44
CA PHE A 81 14.54 16.68 -15.19
C PHE A 81 15.33 15.91 -14.14
N ASP A 82 14.63 15.02 -13.44
CA ASP A 82 15.27 13.99 -12.63
C ASP A 82 15.62 12.80 -13.52
N THR A 83 16.83 12.26 -13.33
CA THR A 83 17.33 11.09 -14.02
C THR A 83 17.23 9.87 -13.10
N ILE A 84 16.56 8.82 -13.57
CA ILE A 84 16.38 7.56 -12.87
C ILE A 84 17.02 6.46 -13.70
N ARG A 85 18.01 5.77 -13.15
CA ARG A 85 18.70 4.69 -13.86
C ARG A 85 17.80 3.48 -14.00
N ILE A 86 17.76 2.88 -15.19
CA ILE A 86 17.06 1.62 -15.45
C ILE A 86 18.07 0.47 -15.28
N LEU A 87 17.64 -0.55 -14.55
CA LEU A 87 18.37 -1.80 -14.37
C LEU A 87 17.51 -2.95 -14.90
N HIS A 88 18.13 -4.00 -15.44
CA HIS A 88 17.49 -5.18 -16.02
C HIS A 88 18.07 -6.46 -15.41
N LEU A 89 18.19 -6.53 -14.07
CA LEU A 89 18.85 -7.61 -13.37
C LEU A 89 17.81 -8.45 -12.61
N ALA A 90 17.77 -9.74 -12.91
CA ALA A 90 16.90 -10.69 -12.20
C ALA A 90 17.45 -11.09 -10.84
N ASP A 91 18.77 -11.07 -10.68
CA ASP A 91 19.45 -11.47 -9.45
C ASP A 91 19.68 -10.24 -8.56
N ILE A 92 19.16 -10.29 -7.35
CA ILE A 92 19.28 -9.22 -6.34
C ILE A 92 20.76 -8.94 -6.00
N GLU A 93 21.60 -9.98 -5.93
CA GLU A 93 22.97 -9.87 -5.50
C GLU A 93 23.84 -9.07 -6.49
N LEU A 94 23.40 -8.97 -7.75
CA LEU A 94 24.08 -8.23 -8.81
C LEU A 94 23.64 -6.76 -8.92
N LEU A 95 22.64 -6.34 -8.13
CA LEU A 95 22.13 -4.98 -8.20
C LEU A 95 23.15 -3.97 -7.61
N PRO A 96 23.46 -2.88 -8.33
CA PRO A 96 24.56 -1.98 -7.97
C PRO A 96 24.16 -0.93 -6.91
N TRP A 97 23.49 -1.37 -5.83
CA TRP A 97 22.99 -0.45 -4.80
C TRP A 97 24.11 0.36 -4.12
N ARG A 98 25.29 -0.25 -3.98
CA ARG A 98 26.47 0.41 -3.40
C ARG A 98 26.94 1.57 -4.25
N ASP A 99 27.08 1.36 -5.56
CA ASP A 99 27.59 2.36 -6.50
C ASP A 99 26.61 3.53 -6.67
N LEU A 100 25.30 3.25 -6.49
CA LEU A 100 24.24 4.24 -6.53
C LEU A 100 23.98 4.91 -5.16
N GLU A 101 24.71 4.46 -4.11
CA GLU A 101 24.57 4.95 -2.74
C GLU A 101 23.12 4.89 -2.26
N VAL A 102 22.42 3.76 -2.49
CA VAL A 102 21.02 3.58 -2.12
C VAL A 102 20.87 3.50 -0.61
N ASP A 103 20.05 4.38 -0.05
CA ASP A 103 19.69 4.35 1.37
C ASP A 103 18.65 3.27 1.64
N ILE A 104 17.53 3.28 0.86
CA ILE A 104 16.44 2.32 1.04
C ILE A 104 16.04 1.73 -0.32
N VAL A 105 15.98 0.39 -0.39
CA VAL A 105 15.33 -0.32 -1.49
C VAL A 105 13.86 -0.53 -1.16
N LEU A 106 12.97 -0.17 -2.08
CA LEU A 106 11.57 -0.56 -2.08
C LEU A 106 11.41 -1.79 -2.95
N ASP A 107 11.24 -2.96 -2.35
CA ASP A 107 10.96 -4.17 -3.11
C ASP A 107 9.45 -4.25 -3.40
N CYS A 108 9.13 -4.02 -4.67
CA CYS A 108 7.78 -4.02 -5.22
C CYS A 108 7.55 -5.19 -6.19
N THR A 109 8.40 -6.22 -6.16
CA THR A 109 8.31 -7.38 -7.05
C THR A 109 7.16 -8.32 -6.69
N GLY A 110 6.81 -8.38 -5.40
CA GLY A 110 5.87 -9.37 -4.88
C GLY A 110 6.42 -10.81 -4.85
N VAL A 111 7.70 -10.99 -5.18
CA VAL A 111 8.39 -12.30 -5.23
C VAL A 111 9.17 -12.55 -3.96
N TYR A 112 9.88 -11.56 -3.49
CA TYR A 112 10.75 -11.60 -2.33
C TYR A 112 10.01 -11.14 -1.08
N GLY A 113 10.37 -11.65 0.12
CA GLY A 113 9.67 -11.22 1.34
C GLY A 113 10.15 -11.88 2.62
N CYS A 114 11.26 -12.62 2.58
CA CYS A 114 11.90 -13.17 3.76
C CYS A 114 13.17 -12.38 4.15
N ARG A 115 13.70 -12.66 5.34
CA ARG A 115 14.93 -11.99 5.81
C ARG A 115 16.12 -12.20 4.88
N ALA A 116 16.24 -13.39 4.28
CA ALA A 116 17.34 -13.70 3.35
C ALA A 116 17.31 -12.78 2.12
N ASP A 117 16.13 -12.51 1.57
CA ASP A 117 15.97 -11.60 0.43
C ASP A 117 16.39 -10.17 0.78
N GLY A 118 15.97 -9.70 1.96
CA GLY A 118 16.38 -8.40 2.47
C GLY A 118 17.89 -8.29 2.70
N LEU A 119 18.52 -9.35 3.22
CA LEU A 119 19.97 -9.42 3.39
C LEU A 119 20.72 -9.42 2.06
N ALA A 120 20.17 -10.02 1.00
CA ALA A 120 20.75 -9.96 -0.35
C ALA A 120 20.80 -8.51 -0.86
N HIS A 121 19.71 -7.72 -0.73
CA HIS A 121 19.76 -6.29 -1.05
C HIS A 121 20.77 -5.51 -0.22
N ILE A 122 20.90 -5.83 1.07
CA ILE A 122 21.89 -5.20 1.95
C ILE A 122 23.32 -5.57 1.54
N ALA A 123 23.59 -6.82 1.18
CA ALA A 123 24.89 -7.27 0.67
C ALA A 123 25.24 -6.57 -0.64
N ALA A 124 24.27 -6.34 -1.51
CA ALA A 124 24.40 -5.55 -2.73
C ALA A 124 24.69 -4.06 -2.48
N GLY A 125 24.50 -3.58 -1.23
CA GLY A 125 24.92 -2.25 -0.79
C GLY A 125 23.82 -1.31 -0.32
N ALA A 126 22.57 -1.73 -0.31
CA ALA A 126 21.48 -0.95 0.30
C ALA A 126 21.66 -0.87 1.82
N LYS A 127 21.29 0.26 2.44
CA LYS A 127 21.34 0.37 3.91
C LYS A 127 20.12 -0.30 4.55
N LYS A 128 18.92 -0.13 3.97
CA LYS A 128 17.65 -0.67 4.46
C LYS A 128 16.79 -1.18 3.30
N VAL A 129 15.80 -2.01 3.62
CA VAL A 129 14.83 -2.60 2.66
C VAL A 129 13.42 -2.48 3.21
N LEU A 130 12.49 -2.04 2.37
CA LEU A 130 11.06 -2.02 2.65
C LEU A 130 10.32 -2.86 1.59
N PHE A 131 9.70 -3.96 2.04
CA PHE A 131 8.84 -4.78 1.19
C PHE A 131 7.45 -4.17 1.05
N SER A 132 6.92 -4.14 -0.17
CA SER A 132 5.59 -3.63 -0.51
C SER A 132 4.45 -4.64 -0.31
N HIS A 133 4.69 -5.70 0.44
CA HIS A 133 3.72 -6.78 0.70
C HIS A 133 4.01 -7.43 2.06
N PRO A 134 3.09 -8.25 2.58
CA PRO A 134 3.31 -8.95 3.84
C PRO A 134 4.56 -9.81 3.78
N GLY A 135 5.54 -9.49 4.59
CA GLY A 135 6.77 -10.26 4.70
C GLY A 135 6.64 -11.44 5.67
N ALA A 136 7.66 -12.30 5.67
CA ALA A 136 7.79 -13.41 6.62
C ALA A 136 7.89 -12.91 8.07
N ASN A 137 7.80 -13.84 9.04
CA ASN A 137 7.84 -13.49 10.46
C ASN A 137 9.25 -13.16 10.97
N ASP A 138 10.27 -13.41 10.17
CA ASP A 138 11.69 -13.24 10.49
C ASP A 138 12.22 -11.82 10.15
N LEU A 139 11.37 -10.93 9.63
CA LEU A 139 11.72 -9.53 9.38
C LEU A 139 11.86 -8.76 10.70
N ASP A 140 12.55 -7.63 10.66
CA ASP A 140 12.73 -6.78 11.85
C ASP A 140 11.40 -6.22 12.32
N ASN A 141 10.52 -5.79 11.41
CA ASN A 141 9.18 -5.30 11.75
C ASN A 141 8.20 -5.41 10.56
N THR A 142 6.90 -5.32 10.87
CA THR A 142 5.83 -5.03 9.91
C THR A 142 5.13 -3.76 10.35
N ILE A 143 5.13 -2.76 9.50
CA ILE A 143 4.65 -1.42 9.82
C ILE A 143 3.33 -1.13 9.11
N ILE A 144 2.37 -0.67 9.87
CA ILE A 144 1.16 0.01 9.41
C ILE A 144 1.28 1.46 9.87
N TYR A 145 1.59 2.35 8.93
CA TYR A 145 1.83 3.75 9.25
C TYR A 145 0.58 4.40 9.88
N GLY A 146 0.78 5.21 10.91
CA GLY A 146 -0.30 5.75 11.74
C GLY A 146 -0.70 4.85 12.92
N VAL A 147 -0.27 3.57 12.92
CA VAL A 147 -0.63 2.61 13.96
C VAL A 147 0.58 2.23 14.82
N ASN A 148 1.67 1.79 14.20
CA ASN A 148 2.86 1.31 14.90
C ASN A 148 4.19 1.80 14.28
N HIS A 149 4.18 2.87 13.48
CA HIS A 149 5.40 3.41 12.86
C HIS A 149 6.40 3.98 13.87
N ASP A 150 5.94 4.31 15.07
CA ASP A 150 6.75 4.73 16.21
C ASP A 150 7.62 3.59 16.80
N THR A 151 7.28 2.33 16.50
CA THR A 151 8.07 1.14 16.88
C THR A 151 9.27 0.87 15.97
N ILE A 152 9.51 1.71 14.95
CA ILE A 152 10.69 1.57 14.11
C ILE A 152 11.92 2.00 14.91
N GLU A 153 12.86 1.08 15.06
CA GLU A 153 14.14 1.30 15.73
C GLU A 153 15.26 1.55 14.71
N ALA A 154 16.37 2.16 15.15
CA ALA A 154 17.47 2.53 14.27
C ALA A 154 18.15 1.33 13.60
N ASP A 155 18.18 0.17 14.26
CA ASP A 155 18.74 -1.08 13.78
C ASP A 155 17.77 -1.93 12.95
N HIS A 156 16.50 -1.54 12.86
CA HIS A 156 15.56 -2.16 11.94
C HIS A 156 15.93 -1.84 10.49
N ARG A 157 16.41 -2.85 9.78
CA ARG A 157 16.92 -2.71 8.40
C ARG A 157 16.02 -3.34 7.35
N ILE A 158 15.23 -4.34 7.71
CA ILE A 158 14.39 -5.13 6.80
C ILE A 158 12.96 -5.12 7.31
N ILE A 159 12.13 -4.29 6.71
CA ILE A 159 10.76 -4.02 7.15
C ILE A 159 9.76 -4.38 6.04
N SER A 160 8.56 -4.79 6.44
CA SER A 160 7.41 -4.93 5.55
C SER A 160 6.40 -3.80 5.81
N ASN A 161 5.81 -3.25 4.74
CA ASN A 161 4.70 -2.29 4.81
C ASN A 161 3.33 -2.98 4.98
N GLY A 162 3.30 -4.28 5.26
CA GLY A 162 2.06 -5.06 5.30
C GLY A 162 1.38 -5.17 3.94
N SER A 163 0.07 -5.41 3.92
CA SER A 163 -0.76 -5.40 2.71
C SER A 163 -1.59 -4.12 2.60
N CYS A 164 -2.11 -3.82 1.40
CA CYS A 164 -3.05 -2.72 1.20
C CYS A 164 -4.30 -2.88 2.10
N THR A 165 -4.82 -4.11 2.23
CA THR A 165 -5.97 -4.41 3.07
C THR A 165 -5.68 -4.26 4.57
N THR A 166 -4.47 -4.62 5.01
CA THR A 166 -4.05 -4.41 6.41
C THR A 166 -3.90 -2.92 6.70
N ASN A 167 -3.30 -2.13 5.79
CA ASN A 167 -3.20 -0.69 5.92
C ASN A 167 -4.57 0.00 5.98
N CYS A 168 -5.57 -0.54 5.29
CA CYS A 168 -6.94 -0.03 5.33
C CYS A 168 -7.62 -0.32 6.68
N ILE A 169 -7.65 -1.58 7.10
CA ILE A 169 -8.57 -1.97 8.20
C ILE A 169 -7.97 -1.81 9.60
N VAL A 170 -6.65 -1.94 9.75
CA VAL A 170 -5.99 -1.91 11.07
C VAL A 170 -6.11 -0.57 11.77
N PRO A 171 -6.01 0.60 11.09
CA PRO A 171 -6.30 1.89 11.72
C PRO A 171 -7.73 1.99 12.26
N ILE A 172 -8.72 1.45 11.53
CA ILE A 172 -10.12 1.46 11.96
C ILE A 172 -10.33 0.55 13.17
N ILE A 173 -9.74 -0.66 13.16
CA ILE A 173 -9.76 -1.57 14.31
C ILE A 173 -9.14 -0.91 15.53
N LYS A 174 -8.01 -0.21 15.38
CA LYS A 174 -7.37 0.53 16.49
C LYS A 174 -8.33 1.53 17.12
N VAL A 175 -8.95 2.38 16.29
CA VAL A 175 -9.87 3.43 16.78
C VAL A 175 -11.06 2.83 17.52
N LEU A 176 -11.69 1.81 16.96
CA LEU A 176 -12.86 1.16 17.56
C LEU A 176 -12.50 0.44 18.87
N ASP A 177 -11.34 -0.22 18.90
CA ASP A 177 -10.90 -0.95 20.07
C ASP A 177 -10.49 -0.04 21.24
N GLU A 178 -9.79 1.05 20.94
CA GLU A 178 -9.42 2.04 21.95
C GLU A 178 -10.64 2.75 22.57
N ALA A 179 -11.67 2.98 21.76
CA ALA A 179 -12.89 3.67 22.20
C ALA A 179 -13.90 2.74 22.90
N PHE A 180 -14.08 1.53 22.38
CA PHE A 180 -15.22 0.69 22.74
C PHE A 180 -14.85 -0.71 23.20
N GLY A 181 -13.59 -1.14 22.99
CA GLY A 181 -13.12 -2.50 23.22
C GLY A 181 -13.72 -3.51 22.24
N ILE A 182 -12.89 -4.17 21.44
CA ILE A 182 -13.34 -5.20 20.50
C ILE A 182 -13.19 -6.59 21.12
N GLU A 183 -14.27 -7.36 21.10
CA GLU A 183 -14.28 -8.77 21.49
C GLU A 183 -13.83 -9.68 20.33
N SER A 184 -14.48 -9.53 19.17
CA SER A 184 -14.19 -10.31 17.95
C SER A 184 -14.71 -9.59 16.70
N GLY A 185 -14.33 -10.06 15.52
CA GLY A 185 -14.81 -9.48 14.27
C GLY A 185 -14.64 -10.37 13.06
N THR A 186 -15.40 -10.02 12.01
CA THR A 186 -15.27 -10.62 10.68
C THR A 186 -15.14 -9.54 9.60
N ILE A 187 -14.39 -9.86 8.54
CA ILE A 187 -14.14 -8.93 7.45
C ILE A 187 -14.40 -9.63 6.12
N THR A 188 -15.21 -9.00 5.28
CA THR A 188 -15.30 -9.35 3.87
C THR A 188 -14.58 -8.30 3.04
N THR A 189 -13.51 -8.68 2.35
CA THR A 189 -12.83 -7.81 1.41
C THR A 189 -13.46 -7.96 0.03
N ILE A 190 -14.06 -6.89 -0.48
CA ILE A 190 -14.60 -6.77 -1.84
C ILE A 190 -13.53 -6.02 -2.65
N HIS A 191 -12.65 -6.79 -3.31
CA HIS A 191 -11.41 -6.27 -3.87
C HIS A 191 -11.47 -6.18 -5.40
N SER A 192 -10.91 -5.13 -5.96
CA SER A 192 -10.72 -5.01 -7.41
C SER A 192 -9.92 -6.17 -8.00
N SER A 193 -10.02 -6.36 -9.30
CA SER A 193 -9.24 -7.35 -10.05
C SER A 193 -7.75 -7.09 -9.93
N MET A 194 -6.96 -8.17 -9.92
CA MET A 194 -5.50 -8.11 -9.85
C MET A 194 -4.86 -8.86 -11.01
N ASN A 195 -3.56 -8.66 -11.22
CA ASN A 195 -2.78 -9.27 -12.32
C ASN A 195 -2.74 -10.80 -12.27
N ASP A 196 -3.05 -11.42 -11.14
CA ASP A 196 -3.11 -12.86 -10.94
C ASP A 196 -4.44 -13.49 -11.43
N GLN A 197 -5.31 -12.70 -12.08
CA GLN A 197 -6.58 -13.13 -12.60
C GLN A 197 -6.60 -13.10 -14.13
N GLN A 198 -7.30 -14.08 -14.72
CA GLN A 198 -7.39 -14.22 -16.17
C GLN A 198 -8.41 -13.23 -16.75
N VAL A 199 -8.10 -12.65 -17.92
CA VAL A 199 -9.04 -11.78 -18.67
C VAL A 199 -10.16 -12.64 -19.28
N ILE A 200 -9.81 -13.84 -19.78
CA ILE A 200 -10.72 -14.89 -20.26
C ILE A 200 -10.37 -16.20 -19.54
N ASP A 201 -11.25 -17.20 -19.60
CA ASP A 201 -11.00 -18.51 -18.96
C ASP A 201 -9.67 -19.10 -19.45
N ALA A 202 -8.75 -19.38 -18.53
CA ALA A 202 -7.43 -19.97 -18.79
C ALA A 202 -6.95 -20.82 -17.62
N TYR A 203 -5.95 -21.65 -17.84
CA TYR A 203 -5.42 -22.55 -16.82
C TYR A 203 -4.77 -21.78 -15.65
N HIS A 204 -5.10 -22.20 -14.43
CA HIS A 204 -4.50 -21.73 -13.20
C HIS A 204 -4.52 -22.87 -12.15
N SER A 205 -3.58 -22.91 -11.24
CA SER A 205 -3.52 -23.93 -10.17
C SER A 205 -4.70 -23.83 -9.20
N ASP A 206 -5.16 -22.62 -8.89
CA ASP A 206 -6.42 -22.37 -8.21
C ASP A 206 -7.54 -22.34 -9.23
N LEU A 207 -8.47 -23.31 -9.16
CA LEU A 207 -9.56 -23.47 -10.11
C LEU A 207 -10.52 -22.27 -10.15
N ARG A 208 -10.68 -21.52 -9.07
CA ARG A 208 -11.49 -20.28 -9.05
C ARG A 208 -10.88 -19.18 -9.90
N ARG A 209 -9.53 -19.10 -9.93
CA ARG A 209 -8.80 -18.11 -10.73
C ARG A 209 -8.66 -18.49 -12.22
N THR A 210 -9.17 -19.63 -12.65
CA THR A 210 -9.27 -19.98 -14.07
C THR A 210 -10.32 -19.15 -14.81
N ARG A 211 -11.21 -18.46 -14.09
CA ARG A 211 -12.39 -17.79 -14.66
C ARG A 211 -12.12 -16.33 -14.98
N ALA A 212 -12.84 -15.84 -16.00
CA ALA A 212 -12.76 -14.47 -16.48
C ALA A 212 -13.09 -13.44 -15.39
N ALA A 213 -12.11 -12.61 -15.06
CA ALA A 213 -12.20 -11.61 -13.99
C ALA A 213 -13.27 -10.53 -14.25
N SER A 214 -13.49 -10.18 -15.53
CA SER A 214 -14.43 -9.13 -15.94
C SER A 214 -15.91 -9.51 -15.82
N GLN A 215 -16.22 -10.81 -15.56
CA GLN A 215 -17.59 -11.32 -15.55
C GLN A 215 -17.93 -12.16 -14.31
N SER A 216 -17.02 -12.19 -13.31
CA SER A 216 -17.17 -13.09 -12.17
C SER A 216 -16.84 -12.40 -10.86
N ILE A 217 -17.60 -12.74 -9.81
CA ILE A 217 -17.17 -12.54 -8.42
C ILE A 217 -16.38 -13.79 -8.02
N ILE A 218 -15.10 -13.63 -7.71
CA ILE A 218 -14.17 -14.74 -7.51
C ILE A 218 -13.70 -14.76 -6.05
N PRO A 219 -14.14 -15.74 -5.22
CA PRO A 219 -13.56 -15.94 -3.90
C PRO A 219 -12.08 -16.33 -4.01
N VAL A 220 -11.25 -15.69 -3.19
CA VAL A 220 -9.80 -15.96 -3.12
C VAL A 220 -9.37 -16.07 -1.66
N ASP A 221 -8.29 -16.81 -1.42
CA ASP A 221 -7.72 -16.92 -0.09
C ASP A 221 -7.15 -15.57 0.38
N THR A 222 -7.29 -15.31 1.68
CA THR A 222 -6.71 -14.13 2.33
C THR A 222 -6.10 -14.49 3.67
N LYS A 223 -5.00 -13.84 3.99
CA LYS A 223 -4.35 -13.92 5.32
C LYS A 223 -4.53 -12.63 6.12
N LEU A 224 -5.58 -11.86 5.84
CA LEU A 224 -5.82 -10.56 6.49
C LEU A 224 -5.88 -10.69 8.02
N HIS A 225 -6.57 -11.72 8.54
CA HIS A 225 -6.62 -12.01 9.98
C HIS A 225 -5.23 -12.19 10.59
N LYS A 226 -4.29 -12.85 9.90
CA LYS A 226 -2.90 -12.97 10.35
C LYS A 226 -2.16 -11.63 10.32
N GLY A 227 -2.48 -10.75 9.36
CA GLY A 227 -1.97 -9.38 9.33
C GLY A 227 -2.43 -8.58 10.56
N ILE A 228 -3.71 -8.70 10.94
CA ILE A 228 -4.27 -8.05 12.14
C ILE A 228 -3.59 -8.61 13.41
N GLU A 229 -3.48 -9.93 13.54
CA GLU A 229 -2.83 -10.57 14.68
C GLU A 229 -1.36 -10.14 14.84
N ARG A 230 -0.64 -9.96 13.72
CA ARG A 230 0.76 -9.51 13.74
C ARG A 230 0.91 -8.12 14.36
N ILE A 231 0.00 -7.20 14.04
CA ILE A 231 0.02 -5.83 14.56
C ILE A 231 -0.57 -5.77 15.98
N PHE A 232 -1.62 -6.54 16.22
CA PHE A 232 -2.31 -6.60 17.52
C PHE A 232 -2.39 -8.05 18.01
N PRO A 233 -1.36 -8.58 18.72
CA PRO A 233 -1.36 -9.96 19.21
C PRO A 233 -2.54 -10.32 20.12
N LYS A 234 -3.16 -9.32 20.77
CA LYS A 234 -4.37 -9.50 21.59
C LYS A 234 -5.60 -9.98 20.80
N PHE A 235 -5.57 -9.84 19.47
CA PHE A 235 -6.62 -10.33 18.58
C PHE A 235 -6.35 -11.71 17.98
N SER A 236 -5.39 -12.46 18.55
CA SER A 236 -5.15 -13.82 18.11
C SER A 236 -6.44 -14.66 18.18
N ASN A 237 -6.81 -15.27 17.05
CA ASN A 237 -8.04 -16.04 16.83
C ASN A 237 -9.36 -15.27 17.10
N LYS A 238 -9.34 -13.94 17.06
CA LYS A 238 -10.55 -13.13 17.26
C LYS A 238 -11.11 -12.53 15.98
N PHE A 239 -10.33 -12.56 14.89
CA PHE A 239 -10.76 -12.08 13.59
C PHE A 239 -10.71 -13.20 12.56
N GLU A 240 -11.72 -13.24 11.69
CA GLU A 240 -11.77 -14.05 10.48
C GLU A 240 -12.02 -13.18 9.27
N ALA A 241 -11.54 -13.61 8.10
CA ALA A 241 -11.66 -12.84 6.88
C ALA A 241 -11.91 -13.74 5.67
N ILE A 242 -12.77 -13.25 4.78
CA ILE A 242 -12.92 -13.77 3.41
C ILE A 242 -12.58 -12.67 2.42
N SER A 243 -12.19 -13.04 1.21
CA SER A 243 -11.93 -12.09 0.14
C SER A 243 -12.63 -12.52 -1.14
N VAL A 244 -13.24 -11.55 -1.82
CA VAL A 244 -13.81 -11.75 -3.15
C VAL A 244 -13.23 -10.70 -4.10
N ARG A 245 -12.88 -11.14 -5.31
CA ARG A 245 -12.52 -10.25 -6.41
C ARG A 245 -13.78 -9.88 -7.17
N VAL A 246 -13.90 -8.62 -7.54
CA VAL A 246 -15.03 -8.09 -8.33
C VAL A 246 -14.54 -7.44 -9.61
N PRO A 247 -15.40 -7.30 -10.65
CA PRO A 247 -15.02 -6.75 -11.95
C PRO A 247 -14.82 -5.22 -11.95
N THR A 248 -13.97 -4.72 -11.07
CA THR A 248 -13.54 -3.32 -11.02
C THR A 248 -12.02 -3.26 -11.17
N VAL A 249 -11.49 -2.17 -11.72
CA VAL A 249 -10.05 -2.05 -12.01
C VAL A 249 -9.25 -1.55 -10.82
N ASN A 250 -9.87 -0.85 -9.89
CA ASN A 250 -9.24 -0.31 -8.68
C ASN A 250 -10.28 -0.09 -7.59
N VAL A 251 -9.84 0.29 -6.40
CA VAL A 251 -10.60 0.50 -5.17
C VAL A 251 -11.15 -0.78 -4.56
N THR A 252 -10.93 -0.92 -3.30
CA THR A 252 -11.40 -2.03 -2.46
C THR A 252 -12.41 -1.50 -1.44
N ALA A 253 -13.52 -2.22 -1.27
CA ALA A 253 -14.41 -2.04 -0.13
C ALA A 253 -14.16 -3.14 0.90
N MET A 254 -14.15 -2.76 2.17
CA MET A 254 -14.03 -3.69 3.29
C MET A 254 -15.29 -3.61 4.15
N ASP A 255 -16.02 -4.71 4.19
CA ASP A 255 -17.18 -4.90 5.05
C ASP A 255 -16.69 -5.45 6.40
N LEU A 256 -16.60 -4.57 7.39
CA LEU A 256 -16.20 -4.88 8.75
C LEU A 256 -17.42 -5.11 9.64
N SER A 257 -17.44 -6.21 10.36
CA SER A 257 -18.40 -6.44 11.45
C SER A 257 -17.62 -6.80 12.72
N VAL A 258 -17.84 -6.04 13.80
CA VAL A 258 -17.17 -6.28 15.09
C VAL A 258 -18.17 -6.30 16.23
N THR A 259 -17.94 -7.20 17.18
CA THR A 259 -18.62 -7.17 18.49
C THR A 259 -17.76 -6.35 19.46
N ILE A 260 -18.37 -5.35 20.09
CA ILE A 260 -17.72 -4.42 21.02
C ILE A 260 -18.27 -4.56 22.45
N ASN A 261 -17.45 -4.20 23.44
CA ASN A 261 -17.80 -4.32 24.86
C ASN A 261 -18.76 -3.21 25.35
N THR A 262 -18.64 -2.02 24.74
CA THR A 262 -19.40 -0.83 25.12
C THR A 262 -20.71 -0.75 24.33
N ASN A 263 -21.82 -0.38 24.98
CA ASN A 263 -23.09 -0.13 24.29
C ASN A 263 -23.04 1.23 23.57
N VAL A 264 -23.25 1.24 22.25
CA VAL A 264 -23.14 2.42 21.40
C VAL A 264 -24.30 2.58 20.45
N LYS A 265 -24.44 3.79 19.91
CA LYS A 265 -25.29 4.14 18.75
C LYS A 265 -24.44 4.43 17.53
N VAL A 266 -25.04 4.46 16.36
CA VAL A 266 -24.37 4.80 15.09
C VAL A 266 -23.59 6.12 15.19
N ASN A 267 -24.21 7.14 15.79
CA ASN A 267 -23.56 8.45 15.93
C ASN A 267 -22.29 8.41 16.80
N ASP A 268 -22.25 7.57 17.83
CA ASP A 268 -21.08 7.44 18.70
C ASP A 268 -19.91 6.84 17.92
N VAL A 269 -20.18 5.82 17.10
CA VAL A 269 -19.19 5.19 16.22
C VAL A 269 -18.67 6.18 15.18
N ASN A 270 -19.57 6.85 14.45
CA ASN A 270 -19.20 7.79 13.39
C ASN A 270 -18.39 8.96 13.95
N GLN A 271 -18.82 9.54 15.07
CA GLN A 271 -18.09 10.65 15.70
C GLN A 271 -16.68 10.25 16.16
N THR A 272 -16.51 9.02 16.64
CA THR A 272 -15.19 8.49 17.02
C THR A 272 -14.25 8.42 15.82
N ILE A 273 -14.75 7.96 14.67
CA ILE A 273 -13.95 7.94 13.43
C ILE A 273 -13.63 9.36 12.95
N VAL A 274 -14.61 10.28 12.94
CA VAL A 274 -14.41 11.69 12.58
C VAL A 274 -13.31 12.33 13.46
N ASN A 275 -13.37 12.11 14.76
CA ASN A 275 -12.37 12.65 15.67
C ASN A 275 -10.96 12.08 15.37
N ALA A 276 -10.86 10.78 15.10
CA ALA A 276 -9.58 10.14 14.76
C ALA A 276 -9.02 10.68 13.43
N SER A 277 -9.87 10.85 12.40
CA SER A 277 -9.45 11.37 11.08
C SER A 277 -8.97 12.83 11.15
N GLN A 278 -9.48 13.61 12.07
CA GLN A 278 -9.07 15.01 12.26
C GLN A 278 -7.86 15.19 13.19
N CYS A 279 -7.50 14.18 13.97
CA CYS A 279 -6.46 14.24 14.99
C CYS A 279 -5.35 13.21 14.77
N THR A 280 -5.48 12.04 15.39
CA THR A 280 -4.42 11.03 15.49
C THR A 280 -4.11 10.30 14.19
N LEU A 281 -5.09 10.19 13.30
CA LEU A 281 -4.99 9.52 12.00
C LEU A 281 -5.23 10.49 10.83
N HIS A 282 -4.95 11.76 11.03
CA HIS A 282 -5.01 12.76 9.97
C HIS A 282 -4.15 12.34 8.77
N ASN A 283 -4.69 12.47 7.55
CA ASN A 283 -4.11 11.99 6.30
C ASN A 283 -3.93 10.45 6.18
N ILE A 284 -4.40 9.67 7.16
CA ILE A 284 -4.39 8.20 7.13
C ILE A 284 -5.81 7.67 6.98
N VAL A 285 -6.74 8.21 7.76
CA VAL A 285 -8.16 7.86 7.75
C VAL A 285 -8.95 9.10 7.34
N ASP A 286 -9.95 8.90 6.50
CA ASP A 286 -10.96 9.92 6.19
C ASP A 286 -12.37 9.39 6.46
N TYR A 287 -13.36 10.27 6.40
CA TYR A 287 -14.75 9.99 6.68
C TYR A 287 -15.69 10.75 5.72
N THR A 288 -16.68 10.06 5.18
CA THR A 288 -17.68 10.68 4.31
C THR A 288 -19.10 10.19 4.63
N GLU A 289 -20.10 11.03 4.40
CA GLU A 289 -21.52 10.66 4.33
C GLU A 289 -22.11 10.91 2.94
N ALA A 290 -21.27 11.35 2.00
CA ALA A 290 -21.69 11.57 0.62
C ALA A 290 -22.06 10.22 -0.05
N PRO A 291 -23.05 10.20 -0.96
CA PRO A 291 -23.50 8.98 -1.63
C PRO A 291 -22.54 8.59 -2.76
N LEU A 292 -21.31 8.20 -2.38
CA LEU A 292 -20.23 7.87 -3.29
C LEU A 292 -20.18 6.37 -3.61
N VAL A 293 -19.48 6.04 -4.70
CA VAL A 293 -19.23 4.67 -5.15
C VAL A 293 -17.73 4.46 -5.36
N SER A 294 -17.30 3.22 -5.58
CA SER A 294 -15.89 2.85 -5.61
C SER A 294 -15.00 3.75 -6.47
N ILE A 295 -15.47 4.17 -7.66
CA ILE A 295 -14.64 4.99 -8.57
C ILE A 295 -14.32 6.39 -8.01
N ASP A 296 -15.16 6.92 -7.12
CA ASP A 296 -14.98 8.23 -6.51
C ASP A 296 -13.82 8.27 -5.50
N PHE A 297 -13.39 7.11 -5.02
CA PHE A 297 -12.24 6.93 -4.13
C PHE A 297 -10.95 6.60 -4.88
N ASN A 298 -11.01 6.55 -6.22
CA ASN A 298 -9.82 6.30 -7.02
C ASN A 298 -8.84 7.45 -6.89
N HIS A 299 -7.56 7.12 -6.70
CA HIS A 299 -6.47 8.09 -6.50
C HIS A 299 -6.55 8.87 -5.18
N ASP A 300 -7.33 8.38 -4.20
CA ASP A 300 -7.36 8.94 -2.86
C ASP A 300 -6.14 8.46 -2.05
N PRO A 301 -5.37 9.37 -1.40
CA PRO A 301 -4.14 9.00 -0.68
C PRO A 301 -4.38 8.41 0.71
N HIS A 302 -5.61 8.43 1.24
CA HIS A 302 -5.89 7.85 2.54
C HIS A 302 -5.80 6.32 2.53
N SER A 303 -5.41 5.74 3.63
CA SER A 303 -5.39 4.28 3.82
C SER A 303 -6.79 3.71 3.95
N ALA A 304 -7.71 4.49 4.51
CA ALA A 304 -9.09 4.10 4.77
C ALA A 304 -10.01 5.31 4.74
N ILE A 305 -11.12 5.20 4.03
CA ILE A 305 -12.21 6.19 4.03
C ILE A 305 -13.47 5.49 4.55
N VAL A 306 -13.97 5.90 5.71
CA VAL A 306 -15.17 5.31 6.29
C VAL A 306 -16.42 5.95 5.67
N ASP A 307 -17.30 5.10 5.13
CA ASP A 307 -18.63 5.50 4.69
C ASP A 307 -19.59 5.51 5.89
N GLY A 308 -19.73 6.67 6.51
CA GLY A 308 -20.57 6.84 7.69
C GLY A 308 -22.05 6.60 7.42
N SER A 309 -22.50 6.77 6.16
CA SER A 309 -23.87 6.47 5.74
C SER A 309 -24.19 4.97 5.82
N GLN A 310 -23.15 4.11 5.79
CA GLN A 310 -23.25 2.65 5.84
C GLN A 310 -22.96 2.06 7.23
N THR A 311 -22.65 2.87 8.22
CA THR A 311 -22.50 2.40 9.61
C THR A 311 -23.83 1.86 10.15
N ARG A 312 -23.82 0.68 10.76
CA ARG A 312 -24.96 0.06 11.42
C ARG A 312 -24.57 -0.43 12.80
N VAL A 313 -25.49 -0.34 13.74
CA VAL A 313 -25.34 -0.90 15.09
C VAL A 313 -26.54 -1.75 15.40
N SER A 314 -26.30 -3.01 15.76
CA SER A 314 -27.33 -3.94 16.18
C SER A 314 -27.15 -4.28 17.66
N ASN A 315 -28.24 -4.21 18.42
CA ASN A 315 -28.28 -4.51 19.86
C ASN A 315 -27.20 -3.75 20.68
N GLY A 316 -26.77 -2.57 20.19
CA GLY A 316 -25.78 -1.72 20.85
C GLY A 316 -24.35 -2.24 20.85
N HIS A 317 -24.10 -3.47 20.43
CA HIS A 317 -22.79 -4.12 20.53
C HIS A 317 -22.25 -4.67 19.21
N LEU A 318 -23.09 -4.98 18.22
CA LEU A 318 -22.63 -5.41 16.91
C LEU A 318 -22.53 -4.19 15.97
N VAL A 319 -21.35 -3.75 15.68
CA VAL A 319 -21.06 -2.65 14.77
C VAL A 319 -20.69 -3.20 13.39
N LYS A 320 -21.33 -2.66 12.35
CA LYS A 320 -21.03 -2.96 10.95
C LYS A 320 -20.63 -1.67 10.23
N MET A 321 -19.54 -1.70 9.48
CA MET A 321 -19.01 -0.55 8.76
C MET A 321 -18.58 -0.94 7.35
N LEU A 322 -18.73 0.00 6.42
CA LEU A 322 -18.12 -0.07 5.09
C LEU A 322 -16.94 0.90 5.02
N VAL A 323 -15.79 0.39 4.60
CA VAL A 323 -14.55 1.17 4.52
C VAL A 323 -13.98 1.02 3.11
N TRP A 324 -13.68 2.14 2.47
CA TRP A 324 -13.08 2.22 1.15
C TRP A 324 -11.59 2.46 1.23
N CYS A 325 -10.85 1.97 0.26
CA CYS A 325 -9.46 2.35 0.05
C CYS A 325 -9.06 2.20 -1.43
N ASP A 326 -8.25 3.12 -1.92
CA ASP A 326 -7.47 2.87 -3.14
C ASP A 326 -6.31 1.94 -2.78
N ASN A 327 -6.43 0.67 -3.17
CA ASN A 327 -5.47 -0.38 -2.81
C ASN A 327 -4.09 -0.22 -3.47
N GLU A 328 -3.96 0.68 -4.44
CA GLU A 328 -2.70 1.03 -5.10
C GLU A 328 -2.18 2.39 -4.62
N TRP A 329 -2.99 3.45 -4.74
CA TRP A 329 -2.55 4.81 -4.46
C TRP A 329 -2.40 5.11 -2.97
N GLY A 330 -3.39 4.77 -2.16
CA GLY A 330 -3.30 4.91 -0.71
C GLY A 330 -2.12 4.10 -0.16
N PHE A 331 -1.92 2.88 -0.66
CA PHE A 331 -0.80 2.03 -0.26
C PHE A 331 0.57 2.60 -0.69
N ALA A 332 0.68 3.15 -1.91
CA ALA A 332 1.91 3.78 -2.39
C ALA A 332 2.30 5.00 -1.52
N ASN A 333 1.32 5.81 -1.11
CA ASN A 333 1.55 6.92 -0.19
C ASN A 333 2.06 6.43 1.18
N ARG A 334 1.48 5.34 1.72
CA ARG A 334 1.96 4.73 2.98
C ARG A 334 3.37 4.15 2.87
N MET A 335 3.74 3.61 1.73
CA MET A 335 5.13 3.20 1.47
C MET A 335 6.10 4.39 1.67
N LEU A 336 5.77 5.55 1.10
CA LEU A 336 6.62 6.74 1.23
C LEU A 336 6.65 7.29 2.66
N ASP A 337 5.54 7.25 3.38
CA ASP A 337 5.52 7.67 4.78
C ASP A 337 6.36 6.73 5.66
N THR A 338 6.30 5.42 5.40
CA THR A 338 7.13 4.44 6.11
C THR A 338 8.62 4.64 5.79
N VAL A 339 8.97 4.93 4.53
CA VAL A 339 10.34 5.29 4.12
C VAL A 339 10.88 6.47 4.95
N LEU A 340 10.09 7.54 5.08
CA LEU A 340 10.49 8.71 5.86
C LEU A 340 10.59 8.39 7.36
N ALA A 341 9.71 7.53 7.89
CA ALA A 341 9.81 7.07 9.28
C ALA A 341 11.06 6.20 9.52
N MET A 342 11.44 5.34 8.56
CA MET A 342 12.69 4.56 8.61
C MET A 342 13.92 5.45 8.62
N GLN A 343 13.91 6.56 7.89
CA GLN A 343 14.98 7.55 7.92
C GLN A 343 15.02 8.29 9.26
N ALA A 344 13.86 8.74 9.75
CA ALA A 344 13.77 9.48 11.00
C ALA A 344 14.20 8.64 12.22
N SER A 345 14.06 7.32 12.17
CA SER A 345 14.50 6.43 13.25
C SER A 345 16.02 6.43 13.47
N GLU A 346 16.83 6.76 12.46
CA GLU A 346 18.29 6.83 12.56
C GLU A 346 18.78 7.91 13.53
N GLY A 347 17.95 8.94 13.78
CA GLY A 347 18.24 9.98 14.75
C GLY A 347 17.78 9.68 16.20
N LYS A 348 17.06 8.57 16.40
CA LYS A 348 16.65 8.12 17.74
C LYS A 348 17.83 7.37 18.36
N LYS A 349 18.58 8.04 19.24
CA LYS A 349 19.61 7.43 20.10
C LYS A 349 19.08 7.25 21.53
#